data_93e77b7045e52c7599dfd033971f5599
#
_entry.id   93e77b7045e52c7599dfd033971f5599
#
_cell.length_a   1.000
_cell.length_b   1.000
_cell.length_c   1.000
_cell.angle_alpha   90.00
_cell.angle_beta   90.00
_cell.angle_gamma   90.00
#
_symmetry.space_group_name_H-M   'P 1'
#
loop_
_entity.id
_entity.type
_entity.pdbx_description
1 polymer ?
#
loop_
_entity_poly.entity_id
_entity_poly.type
_entity_poly.pdbx_seq_one_letter_code
_entity_poly.pdbx_strand_id
1 'polypeptide(L)'
;MDKNTRICIVGGGPAGLSAGMYLEQKGYENYTILERLDRVGGKCWSPHYNGRRYEMGAIMGVPSYYAVHDVEEFCGITHDGPKLNRNYKNKEGKVIEPFEPKKNILKIPRLLRMKKQLKKFGELLETKYKGYDVNGHRGVAEGRYDGFSQQNAKREPISGENPNLKDLALPFSEFCKLNGIELIQDIWIGPYTSFGYGYFDEIPAGYVVKYLDFQTTMNFVKVNLWTRKEGTQYIWEQLNAHLKNPARLGSRIDKVERRDGKVYVTVNGAEEEYDKIIVTAPLYIPNKRADGQIGMVDYFDTRDDERELFSKIDYERYDVLAVETKPEDHPEISYYVFDNMVPSRLGHLMVYYRRWKDSVDQVITTYALRKHKKSKEIPYEDCKKMVLDDLKTMKNPASNVVNEWSVYYFPHVFSEDYAAGWYDKVEAMQGKYDTYYAGEIMSFGDMDETAEYSRELVERFF
;
A
#
# COMPACT_ATOMS: atom_id res chain seq x y z
N MET A 1 -10.51 10.43 -26.08
CA MET A 1 -10.08 9.20 -26.82
C MET A 1 -11.31 8.51 -27.39
N ASP A 2 -11.19 7.74 -28.48
CA ASP A 2 -12.33 6.98 -29.07
C ASP A 2 -12.77 5.90 -28.07
N LYS A 3 -14.09 5.75 -27.87
CA LYS A 3 -14.69 4.74 -26.97
C LYS A 3 -14.52 3.30 -27.47
N ASN A 4 -14.18 3.11 -28.73
CA ASN A 4 -13.87 1.80 -29.31
C ASN A 4 -12.41 1.39 -29.12
N THR A 5 -11.56 2.25 -28.51
CA THR A 5 -10.17 1.95 -28.23
C THR A 5 -10.02 0.64 -27.46
N ARG A 6 -9.20 -0.27 -27.96
CA ARG A 6 -8.88 -1.56 -27.31
C ARG A 6 -7.80 -1.34 -26.26
N ILE A 7 -8.10 -1.58 -25.00
CA ILE A 7 -7.22 -1.28 -23.88
C ILE A 7 -6.82 -2.59 -23.18
N CYS A 8 -5.52 -2.84 -23.08
CA CYS A 8 -4.98 -3.89 -22.23
C CYS A 8 -4.67 -3.33 -20.83
N ILE A 9 -5.10 -3.99 -19.78
CA ILE A 9 -4.76 -3.65 -18.39
C ILE A 9 -3.95 -4.82 -17.80
N VAL A 10 -2.74 -4.55 -17.35
CA VAL A 10 -1.84 -5.56 -16.78
C VAL A 10 -1.91 -5.54 -15.27
N GLY A 11 -2.49 -6.59 -14.69
CA GLY A 11 -2.65 -6.80 -13.27
C GLY A 11 -4.11 -6.73 -12.80
N GLY A 12 -4.57 -7.74 -12.07
CA GLY A 12 -5.91 -7.86 -11.45
C GLY A 12 -5.93 -7.47 -9.96
N GLY A 13 -5.04 -6.57 -9.55
CA GLY A 13 -5.04 -5.95 -8.22
C GLY A 13 -5.96 -4.74 -8.13
N PRO A 14 -5.94 -4.02 -6.98
CA PRO A 14 -6.74 -2.81 -6.77
C PRO A 14 -6.66 -1.81 -7.92
N ALA A 15 -5.45 -1.50 -8.40
CA ALA A 15 -5.26 -0.56 -9.50
C ALA A 15 -5.91 -1.00 -10.80
N GLY A 16 -5.68 -2.25 -11.24
CA GLY A 16 -6.17 -2.70 -12.54
C GLY A 16 -7.68 -2.88 -12.58
N LEU A 17 -8.27 -3.43 -11.50
CA LEU A 17 -9.71 -3.59 -11.39
C LEU A 17 -10.41 -2.23 -11.30
N SER A 18 -9.87 -1.29 -10.52
CA SER A 18 -10.41 0.08 -10.44
C SER A 18 -10.28 0.81 -11.77
N ALA A 19 -9.16 0.65 -12.49
CA ALA A 19 -9.04 1.21 -13.85
C ALA A 19 -10.14 0.69 -14.78
N GLY A 20 -10.45 -0.62 -14.73
CA GLY A 20 -11.57 -1.22 -15.47
C GLY A 20 -12.90 -0.58 -15.11
N MET A 21 -13.19 -0.44 -13.82
CA MET A 21 -14.42 0.20 -13.33
C MET A 21 -14.57 1.65 -13.84
N TYR A 22 -13.52 2.46 -13.69
CA TYR A 22 -13.57 3.86 -14.10
C TYR A 22 -13.62 4.03 -15.62
N LEU A 23 -13.02 3.12 -16.38
CA LEU A 23 -13.18 3.05 -17.84
C LEU A 23 -14.63 2.79 -18.22
N GLU A 24 -15.31 1.82 -17.58
CA GLU A 24 -16.73 1.55 -17.82
C GLU A 24 -17.62 2.74 -17.48
N GLN A 25 -17.37 3.41 -16.37
CA GLN A 25 -18.10 4.62 -15.98
C GLN A 25 -17.96 5.76 -17.01
N LYS A 26 -16.82 5.80 -17.72
CA LYS A 26 -16.59 6.73 -18.84
C LYS A 26 -17.07 6.21 -20.19
N GLY A 27 -17.66 5.02 -20.26
CA GLY A 27 -18.20 4.42 -21.47
C GLY A 27 -17.17 3.70 -22.37
N TYR A 28 -16.01 3.31 -21.81
CA TYR A 28 -15.08 2.40 -22.50
C TYR A 28 -15.41 0.97 -22.12
N GLU A 29 -15.84 0.17 -23.09
CA GLU A 29 -16.22 -1.23 -22.86
C GLU A 29 -15.25 -2.22 -23.51
N ASN A 30 -14.29 -1.73 -24.31
CA ASN A 30 -13.36 -2.57 -25.05
C ASN A 30 -12.00 -2.66 -24.32
N TYR A 31 -12.00 -3.23 -23.12
CA TYR A 31 -10.80 -3.44 -22.34
C TYR A 31 -10.66 -4.91 -21.93
N THR A 32 -9.42 -5.34 -21.65
CA THR A 32 -9.09 -6.67 -21.15
C THR A 32 -8.14 -6.53 -19.97
N ILE A 33 -8.48 -7.11 -18.81
CA ILE A 33 -7.61 -7.18 -17.64
C ILE A 33 -6.91 -8.54 -17.64
N LEU A 34 -5.57 -8.52 -17.61
CA LEU A 34 -4.73 -9.72 -17.58
C LEU A 34 -4.12 -9.90 -16.19
N GLU A 35 -4.50 -10.99 -15.51
CA GLU A 35 -3.97 -11.34 -14.19
C GLU A 35 -3.18 -12.65 -14.25
N ARG A 36 -1.94 -12.63 -13.78
CA ARG A 36 -1.02 -13.77 -13.79
C ARG A 36 -1.46 -14.90 -12.86
N LEU A 37 -2.02 -14.53 -11.70
CA LEU A 37 -2.46 -15.49 -10.69
C LEU A 37 -3.81 -16.12 -11.05
N ASP A 38 -4.19 -17.13 -10.31
CA ASP A 38 -5.52 -17.76 -10.35
C ASP A 38 -6.57 -17.01 -9.52
N ARG A 39 -6.23 -15.83 -9.01
CA ARG A 39 -7.07 -14.96 -8.17
C ARG A 39 -6.84 -13.48 -8.46
N VAL A 40 -7.84 -12.68 -8.20
CA VAL A 40 -7.74 -11.21 -8.18
C VAL A 40 -7.38 -10.68 -6.78
N GLY A 41 -7.14 -9.36 -6.69
CA GLY A 41 -6.88 -8.64 -5.45
C GLY A 41 -5.40 -8.34 -5.20
N GLY A 42 -4.48 -8.89 -6.00
CA GLY A 42 -3.05 -8.58 -5.88
C GLY A 42 -2.53 -8.85 -4.45
N LYS A 43 -2.08 -7.79 -3.77
CA LYS A 43 -1.60 -7.85 -2.38
C LYS A 43 -2.73 -7.82 -1.33
N CYS A 44 -3.97 -7.67 -1.69
CA CYS A 44 -5.11 -8.02 -0.85
C CYS A 44 -5.34 -9.52 -0.98
N TRP A 45 -4.84 -10.30 -0.03
CA TRP A 45 -4.93 -11.75 -0.05
C TRP A 45 -5.51 -12.26 1.26
N SER A 46 -6.71 -12.83 1.17
CA SER A 46 -7.49 -13.31 2.32
C SER A 46 -7.85 -14.79 2.14
N PRO A 47 -6.90 -15.72 2.34
CA PRO A 47 -7.16 -17.16 2.21
C PRO A 47 -8.06 -17.67 3.34
N HIS A 48 -8.56 -18.91 3.16
CA HIS A 48 -9.38 -19.60 4.14
C HIS A 48 -8.55 -20.52 5.04
N TYR A 49 -8.93 -20.55 6.32
CA TYR A 49 -8.51 -21.54 7.28
C TYR A 49 -9.67 -21.89 8.22
N ASN A 50 -9.96 -23.18 8.40
CA ASN A 50 -11.08 -23.66 9.22
C ASN A 50 -12.41 -22.95 8.95
N GLY A 51 -12.73 -22.75 7.65
CA GLY A 51 -14.00 -22.15 7.20
C GLY A 51 -14.09 -20.64 7.32
N ARG A 52 -13.03 -19.94 7.73
CA ARG A 52 -12.98 -18.46 7.83
C ARG A 52 -11.77 -17.91 7.11
N ARG A 53 -11.90 -16.68 6.60
CA ARG A 53 -10.78 -15.96 5.99
C ARG A 53 -9.88 -15.31 7.04
N TYR A 54 -8.60 -15.24 6.74
CA TYR A 54 -7.60 -14.47 7.46
C TYR A 54 -6.81 -13.62 6.46
N GLU A 55 -6.05 -12.63 6.93
CA GLU A 55 -5.36 -11.70 6.05
C GLU A 55 -3.86 -12.00 5.94
N MET A 56 -3.38 -12.22 4.72
CA MET A 56 -1.95 -12.28 4.42
C MET A 56 -1.39 -10.96 3.87
N GLY A 57 -2.25 -10.04 3.47
CA GLY A 57 -1.91 -8.74 2.90
C GLY A 57 -2.57 -7.58 3.65
N ALA A 58 -3.32 -6.75 2.93
CA ALA A 58 -4.08 -5.66 3.53
C ALA A 58 -5.10 -6.18 4.55
N ILE A 59 -5.24 -5.46 5.68
CA ILE A 59 -6.02 -5.95 6.84
C ILE A 59 -7.30 -5.14 7.04
N MET A 60 -7.25 -3.82 6.83
CA MET A 60 -8.25 -2.89 7.32
C MET A 60 -8.48 -1.74 6.35
N GLY A 61 -9.52 -0.98 6.61
CA GLY A 61 -9.79 0.31 6.01
C GLY A 61 -10.12 1.36 7.06
N VAL A 62 -10.17 2.59 6.61
CA VAL A 62 -10.52 3.78 7.41
C VAL A 62 -11.56 4.61 6.65
N PRO A 63 -12.32 5.52 7.32
CA PRO A 63 -13.31 6.37 6.67
C PRO A 63 -12.77 7.27 5.54
N SER A 64 -11.48 7.53 5.52
CA SER A 64 -10.82 8.31 4.47
C SER A 64 -10.39 7.49 3.26
N TYR A 65 -10.71 6.20 3.20
CA TYR A 65 -10.47 5.35 2.04
C TYR A 65 -11.60 5.51 1.02
N TYR A 66 -11.56 6.60 0.31
CA TYR A 66 -12.65 7.04 -0.56
C TYR A 66 -12.77 6.24 -1.85
N ALA A 67 -11.67 5.93 -2.50
CA ALA A 67 -11.71 5.11 -3.71
C ALA A 67 -12.19 3.68 -3.42
N VAL A 68 -11.89 3.17 -2.23
CA VAL A 68 -12.45 1.89 -1.75
C VAL A 68 -13.95 2.02 -1.52
N HIS A 69 -14.44 3.16 -1.01
CA HIS A 69 -15.89 3.40 -0.86
C HIS A 69 -16.59 3.49 -2.23
N ASP A 70 -15.98 4.12 -3.23
CA ASP A 70 -16.51 4.11 -4.59
C ASP A 70 -16.72 2.67 -5.11
N VAL A 71 -15.75 1.79 -4.84
CA VAL A 71 -15.85 0.36 -5.18
C VAL A 71 -16.93 -0.34 -4.37
N GLU A 72 -17.03 -0.07 -3.07
CA GLU A 72 -18.08 -0.64 -2.21
C GLU A 72 -19.48 -0.23 -2.69
N GLU A 73 -19.66 1.04 -3.04
CA GLU A 73 -20.92 1.56 -3.58
C GLU A 73 -21.25 0.93 -4.94
N PHE A 74 -20.28 0.86 -5.85
CA PHE A 74 -20.44 0.24 -7.15
C PHE A 74 -20.86 -1.23 -7.05
N CYS A 75 -20.33 -1.97 -6.07
CA CYS A 75 -20.62 -3.38 -5.85
C CYS A 75 -21.82 -3.64 -4.90
N GLY A 76 -22.34 -2.62 -4.24
CA GLY A 76 -23.41 -2.78 -3.23
C GLY A 76 -22.95 -3.56 -2.00
N ILE A 77 -21.69 -3.44 -1.59
CA ILE A 77 -21.11 -4.12 -0.41
C ILE A 77 -20.72 -3.13 0.67
N THR A 78 -20.51 -3.61 1.88
CA THR A 78 -20.13 -2.80 3.05
C THR A 78 -19.00 -3.45 3.86
N HIS A 79 -18.41 -2.68 4.75
CA HIS A 79 -17.43 -3.15 5.73
C HIS A 79 -18.17 -3.70 6.97
N ASP A 80 -18.48 -4.97 6.97
CA ASP A 80 -19.29 -5.69 7.95
C ASP A 80 -18.49 -6.56 8.94
N GLY A 81 -17.17 -6.43 8.93
CA GLY A 81 -16.27 -7.23 9.76
C GLY A 81 -16.13 -6.71 11.20
N PRO A 82 -15.37 -7.43 12.03
CA PRO A 82 -15.09 -7.02 13.40
C PRO A 82 -14.40 -5.65 13.46
N LYS A 83 -14.82 -4.81 14.38
CA LYS A 83 -14.14 -3.55 14.67
C LYS A 83 -12.75 -3.84 15.25
N LEU A 84 -11.73 -3.23 14.67
CA LEU A 84 -10.37 -3.36 15.15
C LEU A 84 -10.15 -2.56 16.42
N ASN A 85 -9.48 -3.20 17.36
CA ASN A 85 -8.86 -2.56 18.52
C ASN A 85 -7.33 -2.66 18.40
N ARG A 86 -6.59 -1.85 19.11
CA ARG A 86 -5.14 -1.79 19.07
C ARG A 86 -4.56 -1.88 20.47
N ASN A 87 -3.61 -2.79 20.66
CA ASN A 87 -2.82 -2.89 21.88
C ASN A 87 -1.32 -2.84 21.57
N TYR A 88 -0.54 -2.48 22.55
CA TYR A 88 0.91 -2.44 22.45
C TYR A 88 1.53 -3.43 23.44
N LYS A 89 2.56 -4.12 22.98
CA LYS A 89 3.42 -4.97 23.81
C LYS A 89 4.87 -4.53 23.69
N ASN A 90 5.63 -4.78 24.74
CA ASN A 90 7.08 -4.75 24.64
C ASN A 90 7.59 -6.08 24.04
N LYS A 91 8.88 -6.16 23.75
CA LYS A 91 9.49 -7.36 23.14
C LYS A 91 9.42 -8.63 24.03
N GLU A 92 9.17 -8.50 25.32
CA GLU A 92 8.92 -9.61 26.24
C GLU A 92 7.44 -10.01 26.31
N GLY A 93 6.56 -9.37 25.54
CA GLY A 93 5.13 -9.67 25.47
C GLY A 93 4.27 -9.03 26.56
N LYS A 94 4.85 -8.15 27.40
CA LYS A 94 4.08 -7.40 28.40
C LYS A 94 3.29 -6.28 27.72
N VAL A 95 1.99 -6.18 28.02
CA VAL A 95 1.15 -5.08 27.56
C VAL A 95 1.68 -3.76 28.13
N ILE A 96 1.83 -2.78 27.27
CA ILE A 96 2.28 -1.43 27.58
C ILE A 96 1.26 -0.40 27.05
N GLU A 97 1.27 0.78 27.65
CA GLU A 97 0.42 1.90 27.25
C GLU A 97 1.30 3.13 26.93
N PRO A 98 1.89 3.19 25.73
CA PRO A 98 2.88 4.23 25.40
C PRO A 98 2.27 5.63 25.35
N PHE A 99 0.96 5.75 25.09
CA PHE A 99 0.25 7.00 24.84
C PHE A 99 -0.75 7.38 25.95
N GLU A 100 -0.93 6.58 27.01
CA GLU A 100 -1.86 6.89 28.09
C GLU A 100 -1.22 7.59 29.27
N PRO A 101 -1.71 8.81 29.67
CA PRO A 101 -1.15 9.55 30.78
C PRO A 101 -1.58 9.03 32.16
N LYS A 102 -2.66 8.23 32.22
CA LYS A 102 -3.35 7.87 33.48
C LYS A 102 -2.49 7.11 34.49
N LYS A 103 -1.40 6.49 34.05
CA LYS A 103 -0.53 5.67 34.90
C LYS A 103 0.87 6.27 35.18
N ASN A 104 1.20 7.40 34.54
CA ASN A 104 2.51 8.03 34.76
C ASN A 104 2.47 9.55 34.49
N ILE A 105 2.39 10.32 35.57
CA ILE A 105 2.37 11.80 35.57
C ILE A 105 3.59 12.39 34.82
N LEU A 106 4.74 11.74 34.87
CA LEU A 106 5.96 12.19 34.19
C LEU A 106 5.83 12.18 32.64
N LYS A 107 4.87 11.44 32.09
CA LYS A 107 4.60 11.42 30.63
C LYS A 107 3.74 12.60 30.17
N ILE A 108 3.05 13.29 31.07
CA ILE A 108 2.10 14.37 30.70
C ILE A 108 2.77 15.46 29.87
N PRO A 109 3.95 16.01 30.23
CA PRO A 109 4.58 17.05 29.42
C PRO A 109 4.93 16.59 27.99
N ARG A 110 5.37 15.32 27.82
CA ARG A 110 5.63 14.74 26.50
C ARG A 110 4.37 14.61 25.66
N LEU A 111 3.27 14.13 26.25
CA LEU A 111 1.98 13.99 25.57
C LEU A 111 1.37 15.32 25.17
N LEU A 112 1.51 16.36 26.00
CA LEU A 112 1.08 17.72 25.64
C LEU A 112 1.89 18.27 24.47
N ARG A 113 3.22 18.06 24.46
CA ARG A 113 4.07 18.43 23.31
C ARG A 113 3.69 17.65 22.05
N MET A 114 3.47 16.34 22.16
CA MET A 114 3.03 15.48 21.07
C MET A 114 1.70 15.98 20.48
N LYS A 115 0.71 16.30 21.31
CA LYS A 115 -0.56 16.88 20.88
C LYS A 115 -0.38 18.22 20.14
N LYS A 116 0.52 19.08 20.63
CA LYS A 116 0.86 20.35 19.96
C LYS A 116 1.53 20.09 18.60
N GLN A 117 2.43 19.12 18.53
CA GLN A 117 3.09 18.77 17.27
C GLN A 117 2.14 18.11 16.28
N LEU A 118 1.19 17.30 16.74
CA LEU A 118 0.14 16.72 15.88
C LEU A 118 -0.73 17.83 15.26
N LYS A 119 -1.13 18.83 16.06
CA LYS A 119 -1.85 19.98 15.54
C LYS A 119 -1.02 20.74 14.50
N LYS A 120 0.26 21.00 14.78
CA LYS A 120 1.19 21.65 13.86
C LYS A 120 1.36 20.85 12.56
N PHE A 121 1.42 19.51 12.64
CA PHE A 121 1.47 18.65 11.46
C PHE A 121 0.24 18.85 10.58
N GLY A 122 -0.97 18.81 11.16
CA GLY A 122 -2.19 19.12 10.43
C GLY A 122 -2.17 20.49 9.77
N GLU A 123 -1.73 21.54 10.50
CA GLU A 123 -1.59 22.89 9.94
C GLU A 123 -0.59 22.94 8.77
N LEU A 124 0.51 22.20 8.83
CA LEU A 124 1.48 22.11 7.74
C LEU A 124 0.88 21.46 6.48
N LEU A 125 0.10 20.39 6.64
CA LEU A 125 -0.58 19.72 5.54
C LEU A 125 -1.68 20.59 4.90
N GLU A 126 -2.34 21.43 5.68
CA GLU A 126 -3.38 22.36 5.20
C GLU A 126 -2.82 23.65 4.59
N THR A 127 -1.54 23.94 4.81
CA THR A 127 -0.91 25.20 4.36
C THR A 127 0.29 24.95 3.45
N LYS A 128 1.49 24.79 4.02
CA LYS A 128 2.76 24.70 3.28
C LYS A 128 2.80 23.54 2.31
N TYR A 129 2.30 22.36 2.71
CA TYR A 129 2.36 21.14 1.92
C TYR A 129 1.02 20.77 1.28
N LYS A 130 0.02 21.66 1.33
CA LYS A 130 -1.31 21.40 0.76
C LYS A 130 -1.22 21.05 -0.72
N GLY A 131 -1.71 19.87 -1.10
CA GLY A 131 -1.67 19.36 -2.47
C GLY A 131 -0.32 18.85 -2.95
N TYR A 132 0.74 18.98 -2.13
CA TYR A 132 2.06 18.44 -2.43
C TYR A 132 2.28 17.14 -1.63
N ASP A 133 2.37 16.04 -2.32
CA ASP A 133 2.60 14.73 -1.77
C ASP A 133 3.61 13.94 -2.64
N VAL A 134 3.57 12.64 -2.63
CA VAL A 134 4.48 11.79 -3.39
C VAL A 134 4.56 12.14 -4.88
N ASN A 135 3.44 12.53 -5.48
CA ASN A 135 3.34 12.90 -6.89
C ASN A 135 3.72 14.36 -7.18
N GLY A 136 4.04 15.13 -6.16
CA GLY A 136 4.65 16.46 -6.25
C GLY A 136 3.76 17.60 -6.70
N HIS A 137 2.94 17.43 -7.71
CA HIS A 137 2.30 18.53 -8.45
C HIS A 137 0.78 18.53 -8.39
N ARG A 138 0.15 17.91 -7.41
CA ARG A 138 -1.30 17.78 -7.47
C ARG A 138 -2.00 18.72 -6.52
N GLY A 139 -2.76 19.62 -7.07
CA GLY A 139 -3.77 20.34 -6.32
C GLY A 139 -4.80 19.37 -5.78
N VAL A 140 -5.18 19.54 -4.51
CA VAL A 140 -6.34 18.87 -3.94
C VAL A 140 -7.55 19.72 -4.31
N ALA A 141 -8.52 19.14 -5.02
CA ALA A 141 -9.77 19.84 -5.26
C ALA A 141 -10.48 20.13 -3.94
N GLU A 142 -11.11 21.29 -3.87
CA GLU A 142 -12.00 21.60 -2.75
C GLU A 142 -13.06 20.52 -2.64
N GLY A 143 -13.34 20.04 -1.43
CA GLY A 143 -14.35 19.02 -1.15
C GLY A 143 -13.81 17.62 -0.88
N ARG A 144 -12.53 17.34 -1.09
CA ARG A 144 -11.96 16.02 -0.80
C ARG A 144 -12.00 15.64 0.69
N TYR A 145 -11.96 16.61 1.57
CA TYR A 145 -11.86 16.40 3.01
C TYR A 145 -13.14 16.72 3.79
N ASP A 146 -14.18 17.21 3.15
CA ASP A 146 -15.46 17.52 3.81
C ASP A 146 -16.41 16.34 3.93
N GLY A 147 -15.89 15.16 3.76
CA GLY A 147 -16.53 13.89 4.10
C GLY A 147 -17.42 13.32 3.00
N PHE A 148 -17.11 12.19 2.51
CA PHE A 148 -17.95 11.24 1.79
C PHE A 148 -18.34 11.50 0.32
N SER A 149 -18.07 12.64 -0.26
CA SER A 149 -18.38 12.88 -1.66
C SER A 149 -17.12 13.14 -2.48
N GLN A 150 -16.42 12.08 -2.85
CA GLN A 150 -15.32 12.17 -3.82
C GLN A 150 -15.79 12.27 -5.28
N GLN A 151 -17.03 12.00 -5.56
CA GLN A 151 -17.56 12.06 -6.92
C GLN A 151 -17.28 13.38 -7.66
N ASN A 152 -16.91 14.42 -6.92
CA ASN A 152 -16.55 15.74 -7.45
C ASN A 152 -15.13 16.20 -7.15
N ALA A 153 -14.31 15.41 -6.45
CA ALA A 153 -12.94 15.79 -6.17
C ALA A 153 -12.08 15.61 -7.42
N LYS A 154 -11.74 16.72 -8.05
CA LYS A 154 -10.79 16.74 -9.17
C LYS A 154 -9.41 17.09 -8.63
N ARG A 155 -8.45 16.24 -8.90
CA ARG A 155 -7.04 16.59 -8.75
C ARG A 155 -6.55 17.18 -10.07
N GLU A 156 -6.23 18.45 -10.04
CA GLU A 156 -5.61 19.12 -11.17
C GLU A 156 -4.09 19.16 -10.96
N PRO A 157 -3.29 18.88 -11.99
CA PRO A 157 -1.86 19.07 -11.93
C PRO A 157 -1.53 20.52 -11.55
N ILE A 158 -0.67 20.73 -10.57
CA ILE A 158 -0.16 22.06 -10.28
C ILE A 158 0.85 22.40 -11.38
N SER A 159 0.66 23.52 -12.05
CA SER A 159 1.62 24.02 -13.03
C SER A 159 2.88 24.55 -12.35
N GLY A 160 4.05 24.18 -12.88
CA GLY A 160 5.34 24.65 -12.40
C GLY A 160 6.06 23.67 -11.47
N GLU A 161 7.21 24.08 -10.96
CA GLU A 161 8.02 23.29 -10.04
C GLU A 161 7.37 23.19 -8.66
N ASN A 162 7.45 22.01 -8.05
CA ASN A 162 7.04 21.83 -6.67
C ASN A 162 8.01 22.55 -5.71
N PRO A 163 7.59 23.64 -5.05
CA PRO A 163 8.46 24.40 -4.17
C PRO A 163 8.87 23.62 -2.91
N ASN A 164 8.17 22.53 -2.61
CA ASN A 164 8.39 21.69 -1.44
C ASN A 164 9.13 20.37 -1.76
N LEU A 165 9.57 20.19 -3.02
CA LEU A 165 10.19 18.92 -3.45
C LEU A 165 11.40 18.54 -2.58
N LYS A 166 12.26 19.50 -2.23
CA LYS A 166 13.43 19.25 -1.38
C LYS A 166 13.06 18.81 0.03
N ASP A 167 12.04 19.42 0.61
CA ASP A 167 11.57 19.07 1.95
C ASP A 167 10.92 17.67 1.94
N LEU A 168 10.08 17.39 0.94
CA LEU A 168 9.37 16.10 0.80
C LEU A 168 10.31 14.96 0.44
N ALA A 169 11.44 15.26 -0.18
CA ALA A 169 12.49 14.28 -0.48
C ALA A 169 13.34 13.89 0.73
N LEU A 170 13.34 14.68 1.81
CA LEU A 170 14.05 14.32 3.04
C LEU A 170 13.51 13.00 3.63
N PRO A 171 14.36 12.16 4.25
CA PRO A 171 13.87 11.11 5.13
C PRO A 171 12.88 11.72 6.15
N PHE A 172 11.81 11.00 6.46
CA PHE A 172 10.74 11.57 7.31
C PHE A 172 11.24 12.04 8.68
N SER A 173 12.24 11.38 9.25
CA SER A 173 12.86 11.82 10.51
C SER A 173 13.51 13.21 10.38
N GLU A 174 14.17 13.50 9.26
CA GLU A 174 14.78 14.80 8.98
C GLU A 174 13.70 15.87 8.66
N PHE A 175 12.66 15.48 7.92
CA PHE A 175 11.48 16.31 7.69
C PHE A 175 10.82 16.73 9.02
N CYS A 176 10.70 15.80 9.96
CA CYS A 176 10.18 16.07 11.30
C CYS A 176 11.04 17.09 12.07
N LYS A 177 12.35 16.97 12.01
CA LYS A 177 13.29 17.93 12.62
C LYS A 177 13.15 19.31 11.98
N LEU A 178 13.15 19.37 10.65
CA LEU A 178 12.99 20.61 9.89
C LEU A 178 11.73 21.39 10.32
N ASN A 179 10.66 20.66 10.56
CA ASN A 179 9.36 21.22 10.92
C ASN A 179 9.08 21.27 12.43
N GLY A 180 9.98 20.80 13.29
CA GLY A 180 9.82 20.77 14.77
C GLY A 180 8.61 19.95 15.22
N ILE A 181 8.48 18.73 14.66
CA ILE A 181 7.38 17.78 14.89
C ILE A 181 7.89 16.35 15.16
N GLU A 182 9.06 16.22 15.76
CA GLU A 182 9.76 14.92 15.92
C GLU A 182 8.95 13.87 16.67
N LEU A 183 8.12 14.30 17.64
CA LEU A 183 7.35 13.38 18.49
C LEU A 183 6.19 12.69 17.75
N ILE A 184 5.79 13.19 16.57
CA ILE A 184 4.74 12.50 15.81
C ILE A 184 5.19 11.14 15.30
N GLN A 185 6.50 10.93 15.12
CA GLN A 185 7.05 9.65 14.68
C GLN A 185 6.65 8.51 15.63
N ASP A 186 6.53 8.77 16.92
CA ASP A 186 6.08 7.76 17.88
C ASP A 186 4.64 7.27 17.60
N ILE A 187 3.80 8.15 17.04
CA ILE A 187 2.42 7.81 16.68
C ILE A 187 2.41 7.03 15.36
N TRP A 188 3.22 7.48 14.40
CA TRP A 188 3.23 6.96 13.03
C TRP A 188 3.99 5.66 12.86
N ILE A 189 4.94 5.35 13.74
CA ILE A 189 5.74 4.14 13.63
C ILE A 189 4.88 2.86 13.61
N GLY A 190 3.76 2.85 14.34
CA GLY A 190 2.78 1.76 14.29
C GLY A 190 2.14 1.61 12.90
N PRO A 191 1.30 2.56 12.44
CA PRO A 191 0.58 2.42 11.18
C PRO A 191 1.46 2.58 9.93
N TYR A 192 2.73 2.89 10.05
CA TYR A 192 3.66 3.01 8.94
C TYR A 192 4.69 1.88 8.90
N THR A 193 5.66 1.91 9.81
CA THR A 193 6.76 0.93 9.80
C THR A 193 6.27 -0.50 10.01
N SER A 194 5.34 -0.72 10.96
CA SER A 194 4.84 -2.08 11.19
C SER A 194 3.96 -2.62 10.07
N PHE A 195 3.47 -1.75 9.18
CA PHE A 195 2.72 -2.14 8.00
C PHE A 195 3.60 -2.35 6.75
N GLY A 196 4.92 -2.32 6.94
CA GLY A 196 5.86 -2.68 5.87
C GLY A 196 6.33 -1.52 5.00
N TYR A 197 6.06 -0.28 5.38
CA TYR A 197 6.41 0.91 4.58
C TYR A 197 7.81 1.48 4.89
N GLY A 198 8.67 0.70 5.54
CA GLY A 198 10.05 1.08 5.83
C GLY A 198 10.23 1.92 7.09
N TYR A 199 11.44 2.40 7.29
CA TYR A 199 11.85 3.16 8.48
C TYR A 199 11.97 4.65 8.16
N PHE A 200 11.67 5.51 9.14
CA PHE A 200 11.64 6.96 8.95
C PHE A 200 13.00 7.62 8.72
N ASP A 201 14.09 6.89 8.93
CA ASP A 201 15.45 7.36 8.64
C ASP A 201 15.90 7.11 7.18
N GLU A 202 15.02 6.56 6.34
CA GLU A 202 15.29 6.27 4.95
C GLU A 202 14.21 6.71 3.97
N ILE A 203 12.93 6.58 4.36
CA ILE A 203 11.81 6.82 3.46
C ILE A 203 11.53 8.33 3.30
N PRO A 204 11.46 8.85 2.07
CA PRO A 204 11.10 10.23 1.79
C PRO A 204 9.77 10.64 2.42
N ALA A 205 9.74 11.84 2.99
CA ALA A 205 8.57 12.37 3.69
C ALA A 205 7.33 12.46 2.81
N GLY A 206 7.48 12.63 1.51
CA GLY A 206 6.37 12.67 0.56
C GLY A 206 5.48 11.43 0.63
N TYR A 207 6.07 10.23 0.81
CA TYR A 207 5.29 9.00 0.99
C TYR A 207 4.51 8.98 2.29
N VAL A 208 5.11 9.49 3.37
CA VAL A 208 4.47 9.51 4.69
C VAL A 208 3.30 10.47 4.70
N VAL A 209 3.45 11.67 4.13
CA VAL A 209 2.37 12.67 4.08
C VAL A 209 1.28 12.28 3.08
N LYS A 210 1.58 11.46 2.08
CA LYS A 210 0.58 10.91 1.14
C LYS A 210 -0.37 9.95 1.85
N TYR A 211 0.17 9.00 2.59
CA TYR A 211 -0.61 8.00 3.32
C TYR A 211 -1.28 8.56 4.57
N LEU A 212 -0.51 9.33 5.34
CA LEU A 212 -0.96 9.89 6.62
C LEU A 212 -1.39 11.35 6.44
N ASP A 213 -2.35 11.60 5.56
CA ASP A 213 -3.07 12.84 5.51
C ASP A 213 -3.75 13.12 6.86
N PHE A 214 -4.30 14.32 7.06
CA PHE A 214 -4.86 14.69 8.36
C PHE A 214 -6.05 13.82 8.76
N GLN A 215 -6.89 13.39 7.83
CA GLN A 215 -8.08 12.57 8.12
C GLN A 215 -7.67 11.13 8.47
N THR A 216 -6.81 10.53 7.65
CA THR A 216 -6.27 9.18 7.91
C THR A 216 -5.51 9.16 9.22
N THR A 217 -4.68 10.18 9.49
CA THR A 217 -4.05 10.43 10.78
C THR A 217 -5.01 10.37 11.94
N MET A 218 -6.10 11.12 11.87
CA MET A 218 -7.07 11.20 12.97
C MET A 218 -7.87 9.90 13.13
N ASN A 219 -8.11 9.15 12.05
CA ASN A 219 -8.74 7.84 12.10
C ASN A 219 -7.84 6.83 12.84
N PHE A 220 -6.53 6.83 12.55
CA PHE A 220 -5.58 6.00 13.31
C PHE A 220 -5.47 6.40 14.78
N VAL A 221 -5.41 7.69 15.09
CA VAL A 221 -5.36 8.17 16.48
C VAL A 221 -6.62 7.75 17.26
N LYS A 222 -7.79 7.86 16.66
CA LYS A 222 -9.09 7.50 17.27
C LYS A 222 -9.40 6.01 17.21
N VAL A 223 -8.58 5.21 16.56
CA VAL A 223 -8.81 3.77 16.29
C VAL A 223 -10.17 3.57 15.57
N ASN A 224 -10.44 4.42 14.60
CA ASN A 224 -11.62 4.29 13.75
C ASN A 224 -11.27 3.44 12.52
N LEU A 225 -11.09 2.15 12.77
CA LEU A 225 -10.60 1.17 11.82
C LEU A 225 -11.65 0.07 11.67
N TRP A 226 -11.91 -0.35 10.44
CA TRP A 226 -12.85 -1.42 10.17
C TRP A 226 -12.25 -2.53 9.30
N THR A 227 -12.89 -3.68 9.36
CA THR A 227 -12.58 -4.83 8.53
C THR A 227 -13.82 -5.29 7.77
N ARG A 228 -13.63 -6.28 6.91
CA ARG A 228 -14.71 -6.97 6.22
C ARG A 228 -14.76 -8.42 6.65
N LYS A 229 -15.97 -8.94 6.82
CA LYS A 229 -16.16 -10.32 7.26
C LYS A 229 -15.47 -11.31 6.32
N GLU A 230 -15.60 -11.11 5.03
CA GLU A 230 -14.97 -11.93 3.99
C GLU A 230 -13.57 -11.47 3.57
N GLY A 231 -12.91 -10.61 4.38
CA GLY A 231 -11.55 -10.14 4.11
C GLY A 231 -11.45 -8.99 3.11
N THR A 232 -10.25 -8.42 3.01
CA THR A 232 -9.98 -7.31 2.08
C THR A 232 -9.96 -7.77 0.62
N GLN A 233 -9.59 -9.02 0.34
CA GLN A 233 -9.64 -9.58 -1.01
C GLN A 233 -11.06 -9.59 -1.57
N TYR A 234 -12.06 -9.76 -0.72
CA TYR A 234 -13.47 -9.83 -1.13
C TYR A 234 -13.95 -8.59 -1.88
N ILE A 235 -13.45 -7.40 -1.54
CA ILE A 235 -13.77 -6.16 -2.25
C ILE A 235 -13.45 -6.31 -3.75
N TRP A 236 -12.25 -6.80 -4.02
CA TRP A 236 -11.72 -6.93 -5.38
C TRP A 236 -12.33 -8.11 -6.14
N GLU A 237 -12.70 -9.16 -5.43
CA GLU A 237 -13.49 -10.27 -5.99
C GLU A 237 -14.87 -9.78 -6.42
N GLN A 238 -15.54 -8.96 -5.59
CA GLN A 238 -16.83 -8.37 -5.93
C GLN A 238 -16.70 -7.37 -7.08
N LEU A 239 -15.71 -6.50 -7.04
CA LEU A 239 -15.47 -5.59 -8.18
C LEU A 239 -15.28 -6.37 -9.46
N ASN A 240 -14.41 -7.38 -9.46
CA ASN A 240 -14.17 -8.21 -10.64
C ASN A 240 -15.44 -8.90 -11.16
N ALA A 241 -16.31 -9.34 -10.27
CA ALA A 241 -17.57 -9.97 -10.65
C ALA A 241 -18.62 -8.99 -11.23
N HIS A 242 -18.53 -7.71 -10.87
CA HIS A 242 -19.44 -6.66 -11.34
C HIS A 242 -18.97 -6.00 -12.66
N LEU A 243 -17.69 -6.13 -13.01
CA LEU A 243 -17.17 -5.63 -14.27
C LEU A 243 -17.78 -6.35 -15.46
N LYS A 244 -18.05 -5.63 -16.54
CA LYS A 244 -18.50 -6.22 -17.84
C LYS A 244 -17.46 -7.18 -18.41
N ASN A 245 -16.17 -6.85 -18.24
CA ASN A 245 -15.04 -7.67 -18.65
C ASN A 245 -14.20 -8.07 -17.42
N PRO A 246 -14.57 -9.14 -16.70
CA PRO A 246 -13.78 -9.63 -15.57
C PRO A 246 -12.35 -9.97 -15.98
N ALA A 247 -11.42 -9.89 -15.01
CA ALA A 247 -10.03 -10.22 -15.25
C ALA A 247 -9.85 -11.66 -15.74
N ARG A 248 -9.05 -11.82 -16.78
CA ARG A 248 -8.63 -13.11 -17.29
C ARG A 248 -7.48 -13.65 -16.43
N LEU A 249 -7.80 -14.58 -15.57
CA LEU A 249 -6.85 -15.20 -14.64
C LEU A 249 -5.90 -16.17 -15.37
N GLY A 250 -4.74 -16.47 -14.75
CA GLY A 250 -3.72 -17.34 -15.33
C GLY A 250 -3.09 -16.78 -16.61
N SER A 251 -3.19 -15.47 -16.82
CA SER A 251 -2.68 -14.77 -17.99
C SER A 251 -1.21 -14.38 -17.79
N ARG A 252 -0.30 -15.27 -18.16
CA ARG A 252 1.13 -14.94 -18.15
C ARG A 252 1.48 -14.15 -19.40
N ILE A 253 1.95 -12.92 -19.20
CA ILE A 253 2.50 -12.12 -20.30
C ILE A 253 3.95 -12.56 -20.52
N ASP A 254 4.23 -13.00 -21.75
CA ASP A 254 5.54 -13.47 -22.18
C ASP A 254 6.35 -12.32 -22.79
N LYS A 255 5.66 -11.42 -23.52
CA LYS A 255 6.29 -10.30 -24.25
C LYS A 255 5.27 -9.21 -24.55
N VAL A 256 5.74 -7.95 -24.58
CA VAL A 256 4.97 -6.80 -25.08
C VAL A 256 5.84 -6.02 -26.09
N GLU A 257 5.30 -5.75 -27.26
CA GLU A 257 5.93 -4.95 -28.32
C GLU A 257 5.02 -3.78 -28.71
N ARG A 258 5.59 -2.59 -28.75
CA ARG A 258 4.89 -1.36 -29.14
C ARG A 258 5.41 -0.90 -30.52
N ARG A 259 4.65 -1.18 -31.55
CA ARG A 259 5.03 -0.90 -32.94
C ARG A 259 3.83 -0.42 -33.77
N ASP A 260 4.04 0.39 -34.74
CA ASP A 260 3.04 0.88 -35.72
C ASP A 260 1.78 1.52 -35.08
N GLY A 261 1.98 2.19 -33.88
CA GLY A 261 0.88 2.81 -33.13
C GLY A 261 -0.06 1.81 -32.46
N LYS A 262 0.42 0.59 -32.25
CA LYS A 262 -0.29 -0.51 -31.59
C LYS A 262 0.58 -1.15 -30.51
N VAL A 263 -0.08 -1.89 -29.62
CA VAL A 263 0.55 -2.69 -28.56
C VAL A 263 0.22 -4.16 -28.80
N TYR A 264 1.23 -4.96 -28.98
CA TYR A 264 1.13 -6.40 -29.17
C TYR A 264 1.56 -7.11 -27.90
N VAL A 265 0.64 -7.85 -27.29
CA VAL A 265 0.85 -8.55 -26.03
C VAL A 265 0.82 -10.06 -26.27
N THR A 266 1.92 -10.73 -26.05
CA THR A 266 1.96 -12.20 -26.09
C THR A 266 1.55 -12.76 -24.72
N VAL A 267 0.39 -13.41 -24.68
CA VAL A 267 -0.18 -13.99 -23.46
C VAL A 267 -0.27 -15.51 -23.63
N ASN A 268 0.39 -16.25 -22.74
CA ASN A 268 0.42 -17.74 -22.80
C ASN A 268 0.79 -18.26 -24.21
N GLY A 269 1.73 -17.58 -24.88
CA GLY A 269 2.21 -17.93 -26.22
C GLY A 269 1.37 -17.43 -27.39
N ALA A 270 0.23 -16.77 -27.17
CA ALA A 270 -0.61 -16.18 -28.22
C ALA A 270 -0.49 -14.66 -28.24
N GLU A 271 -0.29 -14.07 -29.43
CA GLU A 271 -0.21 -12.61 -29.61
C GLU A 271 -1.60 -12.01 -29.75
N GLU A 272 -1.85 -10.93 -29.02
CA GLU A 272 -3.07 -10.14 -29.02
C GLU A 272 -2.73 -8.67 -29.29
N GLU A 273 -3.57 -7.99 -30.11
CA GLU A 273 -3.37 -6.59 -30.47
C GLU A 273 -4.27 -5.66 -29.65
N TYR A 274 -3.71 -4.56 -29.18
CA TYR A 274 -4.39 -3.48 -28.45
C TYR A 274 -3.97 -2.11 -28.99
N ASP A 275 -4.77 -1.09 -28.70
CA ASP A 275 -4.42 0.31 -29.01
C ASP A 275 -3.64 0.96 -27.90
N LYS A 276 -3.93 0.62 -26.64
CA LYS A 276 -3.31 1.18 -25.44
C LYS A 276 -3.07 0.09 -24.41
N ILE A 277 -2.08 0.32 -23.54
CA ILE A 277 -1.82 -0.55 -22.41
C ILE A 277 -1.67 0.27 -21.11
N ILE A 278 -2.34 -0.20 -20.04
CA ILE A 278 -2.20 0.33 -18.67
C ILE A 278 -1.45 -0.72 -17.86
N VAL A 279 -0.27 -0.37 -17.36
CA VAL A 279 0.56 -1.26 -16.55
C VAL A 279 0.34 -0.94 -15.08
N THR A 280 -0.27 -1.88 -14.35
CA THR A 280 -0.49 -1.78 -12.89
C THR A 280 0.36 -2.77 -12.10
N ALA A 281 1.05 -3.66 -12.81
CA ALA A 281 2.04 -4.58 -12.26
C ALA A 281 3.36 -3.85 -11.96
N PRO A 282 4.29 -4.45 -11.19
CA PRO A 282 5.58 -3.83 -10.90
C PRO A 282 6.34 -3.43 -12.18
N LEU A 283 6.76 -2.16 -12.26
CA LEU A 283 7.52 -1.65 -13.40
C LEU A 283 8.94 -2.21 -13.45
N TYR A 284 9.55 -2.43 -12.27
CA TYR A 284 10.88 -2.99 -12.12
C TYR A 284 10.93 -3.90 -10.89
N ILE A 285 11.69 -4.98 -10.96
CA ILE A 285 12.00 -5.83 -9.81
C ILE A 285 13.51 -6.08 -9.83
N PRO A 286 14.27 -5.68 -8.80
CA PRO A 286 15.73 -5.71 -8.81
C PRO A 286 16.31 -7.13 -8.93
N ASN A 287 15.59 -8.14 -8.46
CA ASN A 287 16.01 -9.53 -8.51
C ASN A 287 14.81 -10.42 -8.86
N LYS A 288 15.04 -11.42 -9.71
CA LYS A 288 13.98 -12.37 -10.06
C LYS A 288 13.42 -13.04 -8.80
N ARG A 289 12.12 -13.00 -8.63
CA ARG A 289 11.42 -13.59 -7.49
C ARG A 289 11.35 -15.12 -7.60
N ALA A 290 11.23 -15.78 -6.45
CA ALA A 290 11.03 -17.23 -6.38
C ALA A 290 9.74 -17.70 -7.07
N ASP A 291 8.66 -16.87 -7.04
CA ASP A 291 7.40 -17.12 -7.72
C ASP A 291 7.44 -16.80 -9.24
N GLY A 292 8.61 -16.43 -9.75
CA GLY A 292 8.82 -16.08 -11.16
C GLY A 292 8.32 -14.72 -11.60
N GLN A 293 7.82 -13.87 -10.68
CA GLN A 293 7.42 -12.51 -11.02
C GLN A 293 8.64 -11.67 -11.43
N ILE A 294 8.51 -10.97 -12.53
CA ILE A 294 9.49 -10.04 -13.10
C ILE A 294 8.86 -8.66 -13.27
N GLY A 295 9.66 -7.63 -13.43
CA GLY A 295 9.19 -6.28 -13.70
C GLY A 295 8.81 -6.08 -15.16
N MET A 296 8.04 -5.02 -15.43
CA MET A 296 7.67 -4.63 -16.79
C MET A 296 8.90 -4.56 -17.71
N VAL A 297 10.00 -4.00 -17.22
CA VAL A 297 11.25 -3.83 -18.00
C VAL A 297 11.83 -5.13 -18.56
N ASP A 298 11.42 -6.28 -18.06
CA ASP A 298 11.94 -7.59 -18.43
C ASP A 298 11.14 -8.26 -19.56
N TYR A 299 9.88 -7.85 -19.80
CA TYR A 299 9.03 -8.44 -20.83
C TYR A 299 8.46 -7.43 -21.83
N PHE A 300 8.72 -6.13 -21.66
CA PHE A 300 8.45 -5.10 -22.65
C PHE A 300 9.66 -4.88 -23.59
N ASP A 301 9.39 -4.31 -24.75
CA ASP A 301 10.38 -3.65 -25.61
C ASP A 301 10.86 -2.32 -24.99
N THR A 302 11.33 -2.40 -23.74
CA THR A 302 11.63 -1.27 -22.88
C THR A 302 12.60 -0.29 -23.53
N ARG A 303 12.22 1.00 -23.55
CA ARG A 303 13.03 2.10 -24.07
C ARG A 303 14.07 2.52 -23.02
N ASP A 304 15.11 3.24 -23.45
CA ASP A 304 16.19 3.67 -22.58
C ASP A 304 15.72 4.59 -21.46
N ASP A 305 14.79 5.52 -21.76
CA ASP A 305 14.18 6.43 -20.79
C ASP A 305 13.33 5.69 -19.74
N GLU A 306 12.57 4.67 -20.14
CA GLU A 306 11.83 3.80 -19.21
C GLU A 306 12.81 3.02 -18.32
N ARG A 307 13.83 2.42 -18.90
CA ARG A 307 14.83 1.63 -18.16
C ARG A 307 15.61 2.47 -17.16
N GLU A 308 16.01 3.67 -17.55
CA GLU A 308 16.70 4.63 -16.68
C GLU A 308 15.86 4.97 -15.45
N LEU A 309 14.60 5.33 -15.66
CA LEU A 309 13.70 5.73 -14.58
C LEU A 309 13.30 4.54 -13.69
N PHE A 310 12.85 3.44 -14.29
CA PHE A 310 12.28 2.35 -13.51
C PHE A 310 13.36 1.55 -12.74
N SER A 311 14.61 1.52 -13.20
CA SER A 311 15.71 0.91 -12.43
C SER A 311 16.03 1.61 -11.10
N LYS A 312 15.46 2.80 -10.86
CA LYS A 312 15.57 3.52 -9.59
C LYS A 312 14.60 3.02 -8.52
N ILE A 313 13.59 2.24 -8.92
CA ILE A 313 12.58 1.70 -8.00
C ILE A 313 13.23 0.65 -7.10
N ASP A 314 13.02 0.79 -5.80
CA ASP A 314 13.39 -0.18 -4.79
C ASP A 314 12.15 -0.63 -4.01
N TYR A 315 12.29 -1.65 -3.19
CA TYR A 315 11.22 -2.29 -2.44
C TYR A 315 11.64 -2.58 -1.01
N GLU A 316 10.70 -2.49 -0.11
CA GLU A 316 10.82 -3.14 1.19
C GLU A 316 10.71 -4.68 1.05
N ARG A 317 11.27 -5.38 2.03
CA ARG A 317 11.08 -6.83 2.19
C ARG A 317 10.17 -7.05 3.39
N TYR A 318 8.95 -7.45 3.12
CA TYR A 318 7.94 -7.63 4.15
C TYR A 318 7.52 -9.09 4.20
N ASP A 319 7.73 -9.72 5.34
CA ASP A 319 7.46 -11.13 5.53
C ASP A 319 6.24 -11.32 6.41
N VAL A 320 5.35 -12.21 5.99
CA VAL A 320 4.07 -12.50 6.62
C VAL A 320 4.00 -13.99 6.92
N LEU A 321 3.74 -14.33 8.18
CA LEU A 321 3.50 -15.71 8.60
C LEU A 321 2.11 -15.81 9.22
N ALA A 322 1.29 -16.72 8.72
CA ALA A 322 0.08 -17.16 9.42
C ALA A 322 0.41 -18.39 10.26
N VAL A 323 0.22 -18.30 11.56
CA VAL A 323 0.62 -19.34 12.50
C VAL A 323 -0.51 -19.70 13.46
N GLU A 324 -0.60 -20.96 13.84
CA GLU A 324 -1.44 -21.40 14.96
C GLU A 324 -0.73 -21.13 16.27
N THR A 325 -1.44 -20.53 17.20
CA THR A 325 -0.99 -20.30 18.58
C THR A 325 -2.06 -20.72 19.56
N LYS A 326 -1.71 -20.80 20.84
CA LYS A 326 -2.73 -20.93 21.88
C LYS A 326 -3.62 -19.69 21.92
N PRO A 327 -4.93 -19.85 22.19
CA PRO A 327 -5.81 -18.71 22.38
C PRO A 327 -5.26 -17.79 23.47
N GLU A 328 -5.06 -16.53 23.15
CA GLU A 328 -4.78 -15.52 24.16
C GLU A 328 -6.10 -15.02 24.76
N ASP A 329 -6.14 -14.76 26.07
CA ASP A 329 -7.27 -14.13 26.78
C ASP A 329 -7.41 -12.64 26.40
N HIS A 330 -7.26 -12.31 25.12
CA HIS A 330 -7.32 -10.94 24.63
C HIS A 330 -8.44 -10.78 23.62
N PRO A 331 -9.15 -9.68 23.69
CA PRO A 331 -10.09 -9.31 22.64
C PRO A 331 -9.34 -9.15 21.30
N GLU A 332 -10.07 -9.31 20.23
CA GLU A 332 -9.66 -9.19 18.82
C GLU A 332 -8.72 -8.05 18.59
N ILE A 333 -7.54 -8.27 17.89
CA ILE A 333 -6.75 -7.13 17.68
C ILE A 333 -5.44 -7.26 17.02
N SER A 334 -4.95 -6.11 16.55
CA SER A 334 -3.56 -5.85 16.25
C SER A 334 -2.77 -5.62 17.53
N TYR A 335 -1.72 -6.38 17.71
CA TYR A 335 -0.73 -6.21 18.77
C TYR A 335 0.55 -5.67 18.18
N TYR A 336 0.85 -4.43 18.47
CA TYR A 336 2.09 -3.78 18.06
C TYR A 336 3.18 -4.08 19.06
N VAL A 337 4.28 -4.69 18.62
CA VAL A 337 5.47 -4.93 19.45
C VAL A 337 6.39 -3.70 19.33
N PHE A 338 6.13 -2.71 20.16
CA PHE A 338 6.65 -1.35 20.03
C PHE A 338 8.20 -1.30 20.00
N ASP A 339 8.86 -2.11 20.80
CA ASP A 339 10.32 -2.15 20.86
C ASP A 339 10.98 -2.71 19.58
N ASN A 340 10.21 -3.42 18.74
CA ASN A 340 10.73 -4.05 17.53
C ASN A 340 10.64 -3.17 16.29
N MET A 341 10.00 -1.99 16.37
CA MET A 341 9.80 -1.09 15.24
C MET A 341 10.96 -0.14 14.97
N VAL A 342 12.16 -0.58 15.22
CA VAL A 342 13.39 0.21 15.04
C VAL A 342 14.41 -0.55 14.19
N PRO A 343 15.28 0.14 13.42
CA PRO A 343 16.22 -0.51 12.51
C PRO A 343 17.19 -1.50 13.17
N SER A 344 17.49 -1.31 14.48
CA SER A 344 18.33 -2.24 15.25
C SER A 344 17.64 -3.58 15.54
N ARG A 345 16.33 -3.66 15.34
CA ARG A 345 15.49 -4.84 15.53
C ARG A 345 14.94 -5.38 14.20
N LEU A 346 15.67 -5.16 13.12
CA LEU A 346 15.33 -5.66 11.79
C LEU A 346 15.09 -7.19 11.81
N GLY A 347 14.01 -7.65 11.20
CA GLY A 347 13.62 -9.06 11.14
C GLY A 347 12.79 -9.58 12.30
N HIS A 348 12.64 -8.77 13.35
CA HIS A 348 11.80 -9.13 14.49
C HIS A 348 10.32 -8.86 14.22
N LEU A 349 9.46 -9.57 14.96
CA LEU A 349 8.01 -9.43 14.93
C LEU A 349 7.59 -8.01 15.31
N MET A 350 7.01 -7.24 14.38
CA MET A 350 6.58 -5.86 14.61
C MET A 350 5.12 -5.75 15.00
N VAL A 351 4.27 -6.52 14.35
CA VAL A 351 2.83 -6.55 14.61
C VAL A 351 2.29 -7.94 14.33
N TYR A 352 1.32 -8.36 15.11
CA TYR A 352 0.53 -9.53 14.77
C TYR A 352 -0.95 -9.26 14.94
N TYR A 353 -1.76 -9.99 14.18
CA TYR A 353 -3.17 -9.73 14.03
C TYR A 353 -3.98 -11.00 14.27
N ARG A 354 -4.93 -10.92 15.20
CA ARG A 354 -5.92 -11.96 15.46
C ARG A 354 -7.30 -11.45 15.07
N ARG A 355 -7.85 -11.99 14.00
CA ARG A 355 -9.11 -11.49 13.45
C ARG A 355 -10.33 -11.98 14.21
N TRP A 356 -10.34 -13.27 14.56
CA TRP A 356 -11.51 -13.93 15.11
C TRP A 356 -11.31 -14.26 16.59
N LYS A 357 -12.12 -13.61 17.42
CA LYS A 357 -12.06 -13.72 18.88
C LYS A 357 -12.62 -15.04 19.40
N ASP A 358 -13.66 -15.52 18.75
CA ASP A 358 -14.54 -16.61 19.17
C ASP A 358 -14.10 -18.00 18.70
N SER A 359 -12.94 -18.10 18.05
CA SER A 359 -12.44 -19.35 17.51
C SER A 359 -11.06 -19.70 18.07
N VAL A 360 -10.97 -20.90 18.66
CA VAL A 360 -9.70 -21.48 19.13
C VAL A 360 -8.84 -22.01 17.98
N ASP A 361 -9.46 -22.25 16.82
CA ASP A 361 -8.82 -22.86 15.65
C ASP A 361 -8.38 -21.82 14.61
N GLN A 362 -8.26 -20.55 15.00
CA GLN A 362 -7.84 -19.48 14.12
C GLN A 362 -6.35 -19.23 14.19
N VAL A 363 -5.82 -18.80 13.05
CA VAL A 363 -4.45 -18.34 12.95
C VAL A 363 -4.32 -16.90 13.40
N ILE A 364 -3.16 -16.54 13.91
CA ILE A 364 -2.68 -15.15 13.93
C ILE A 364 -1.78 -14.92 12.72
N THR A 365 -1.83 -13.71 12.18
CA THR A 365 -0.91 -13.29 11.11
C THR A 365 0.13 -12.36 11.69
N THR A 366 1.40 -12.64 11.43
CA THR A 366 2.55 -11.92 11.97
C THR A 366 3.28 -11.21 10.83
N TYR A 367 3.87 -10.06 11.13
CA TYR A 367 4.51 -9.20 10.14
C TYR A 367 5.86 -8.71 10.61
N ALA A 368 6.85 -8.75 9.70
CA ALA A 368 8.22 -8.30 9.96
C ALA A 368 8.84 -7.67 8.71
N LEU A 369 9.62 -6.62 8.89
CA LEU A 369 10.52 -6.08 7.86
C LEU A 369 11.89 -6.76 8.00
N ARG A 370 12.46 -7.19 6.85
CA ARG A 370 13.81 -7.78 6.83
C ARG A 370 14.81 -7.00 5.98
N LYS A 371 14.42 -5.81 5.51
CA LYS A 371 15.30 -4.88 4.79
C LYS A 371 15.30 -3.52 5.48
N HIS A 372 16.47 -2.87 5.52
CA HIS A 372 16.66 -1.49 5.92
C HIS A 372 17.78 -0.91 5.07
N LYS A 373 17.50 0.17 4.35
CA LYS A 373 18.38 0.77 3.33
C LYS A 373 18.74 -0.20 2.20
N LYS A 374 19.34 0.30 1.15
CA LYS A 374 19.69 -0.50 -0.03
C LYS A 374 20.59 -1.71 0.27
N SER A 375 21.38 -1.65 1.33
CA SER A 375 22.48 -2.58 1.59
C SER A 375 22.25 -3.57 2.72
N LYS A 376 21.18 -3.42 3.50
CA LYS A 376 20.94 -4.25 4.68
C LYS A 376 19.66 -5.07 4.52
N GLU A 377 19.82 -6.28 4.03
CA GLU A 377 18.76 -7.27 3.95
C GLU A 377 19.20 -8.54 4.69
N ILE A 378 18.33 -9.11 5.52
CA ILE A 378 18.56 -10.40 6.16
C ILE A 378 17.87 -11.52 5.39
N PRO A 379 18.41 -12.76 5.39
CA PRO A 379 17.76 -13.90 4.75
C PRO A 379 16.35 -14.16 5.30
N TYR A 380 15.46 -14.63 4.45
CA TYR A 380 14.09 -14.95 4.82
C TYR A 380 14.01 -15.93 6.02
N GLU A 381 14.80 -17.00 5.98
CA GLU A 381 14.79 -18.03 7.04
C GLU A 381 15.25 -17.46 8.40
N ASP A 382 16.17 -16.52 8.40
CA ASP A 382 16.60 -15.84 9.65
C ASP A 382 15.47 -14.96 10.20
N CYS A 383 14.78 -14.21 9.33
CA CYS A 383 13.62 -13.42 9.72
C CYS A 383 12.50 -14.31 10.28
N LYS A 384 12.13 -15.36 9.57
CA LYS A 384 11.14 -16.36 10.01
C LYS A 384 11.48 -16.91 11.38
N LYS A 385 12.74 -17.30 11.58
CA LYS A 385 13.22 -17.79 12.87
C LYS A 385 13.08 -16.74 13.97
N MET A 386 13.48 -15.49 13.71
CA MET A 386 13.34 -14.39 14.69
C MET A 386 11.88 -14.17 15.08
N VAL A 387 10.96 -14.16 14.13
CA VAL A 387 9.52 -14.00 14.39
C VAL A 387 8.99 -15.13 15.29
N LEU A 388 9.36 -16.38 15.00
CA LEU A 388 8.93 -17.54 15.79
C LEU A 388 9.55 -17.52 17.20
N ASP A 389 10.80 -17.11 17.34
CA ASP A 389 11.49 -16.95 18.66
C ASP A 389 10.87 -15.79 19.48
N ASP A 390 10.46 -14.71 18.83
CA ASP A 390 9.74 -13.60 19.48
C ASP A 390 8.39 -14.07 20.03
N LEU A 391 7.60 -14.82 19.26
CA LEU A 391 6.35 -15.41 19.76
C LEU A 391 6.59 -16.32 20.98
N LYS A 392 7.64 -17.12 20.94
CA LYS A 392 8.03 -17.97 22.10
C LYS A 392 8.42 -17.12 23.31
N THR A 393 9.20 -16.05 23.12
CA THR A 393 9.59 -15.12 24.17
C THR A 393 8.37 -14.45 24.80
N MET A 394 7.38 -14.10 23.98
CA MET A 394 6.10 -13.53 24.42
C MET A 394 5.13 -14.56 25.03
N LYS A 395 5.57 -15.81 25.25
CA LYS A 395 4.80 -16.92 25.82
C LYS A 395 3.60 -17.39 24.97
N ASN A 396 3.64 -17.08 23.69
CA ASN A 396 2.66 -17.54 22.71
C ASN A 396 3.32 -18.23 21.51
N PRO A 397 4.02 -19.38 21.75
CA PRO A 397 4.76 -20.06 20.69
C PRO A 397 3.82 -20.58 19.59
N ALA A 398 4.25 -20.45 18.35
CA ALA A 398 3.58 -21.08 17.24
C ALA A 398 3.67 -22.61 17.36
N SER A 399 2.53 -23.29 17.17
CA SER A 399 2.46 -24.76 17.10
C SER A 399 2.59 -25.27 15.66
N ASN A 400 2.19 -24.43 14.68
CA ASN A 400 2.25 -24.73 13.26
C ASN A 400 2.34 -23.44 12.45
N VAL A 401 3.03 -23.48 11.30
CA VAL A 401 3.02 -22.43 10.29
C VAL A 401 2.03 -22.86 9.19
N VAL A 402 0.92 -22.16 9.10
CA VAL A 402 -0.17 -22.46 8.17
C VAL A 402 0.10 -21.91 6.78
N ASN A 403 0.67 -20.71 6.72
CA ASN A 403 0.98 -20.03 5.47
C ASN A 403 2.13 -19.05 5.66
N GLU A 404 2.86 -18.79 4.59
CA GLU A 404 3.98 -17.86 4.60
C GLU A 404 4.06 -17.10 3.28
N TRP A 405 4.41 -15.83 3.34
CA TRP A 405 4.51 -14.97 2.18
C TRP A 405 5.60 -13.92 2.36
N SER A 406 6.64 -14.00 1.55
CA SER A 406 7.70 -13.00 1.50
C SER A 406 7.48 -12.09 0.29
N VAL A 407 7.25 -10.81 0.55
CA VAL A 407 6.76 -9.86 -0.46
C VAL A 407 7.79 -8.79 -0.78
N TYR A 408 7.96 -8.50 -2.06
CA TYR A 408 8.44 -7.20 -2.54
C TYR A 408 7.32 -6.20 -2.32
N TYR A 409 7.45 -5.39 -1.29
CA TYR A 409 6.40 -4.52 -0.81
C TYR A 409 6.81 -3.06 -0.91
N PHE A 410 5.83 -2.18 -1.01
CA PHE A 410 6.05 -0.76 -1.04
C PHE A 410 7.15 -0.33 -2.02
N PRO A 411 6.88 -0.35 -3.35
CA PRO A 411 7.80 0.23 -4.33
C PRO A 411 7.98 1.71 -4.07
N HIS A 412 9.20 2.17 -4.03
CA HIS A 412 9.55 3.58 -3.78
C HIS A 412 10.86 3.94 -4.45
N VAL A 413 11.14 5.24 -4.54
CA VAL A 413 12.46 5.75 -4.86
C VAL A 413 13.04 6.46 -3.64
N PHE A 414 14.36 6.42 -3.48
CA PHE A 414 15.03 7.07 -2.36
C PHE A 414 15.13 8.59 -2.55
N SER A 415 15.50 9.30 -1.46
CA SER A 415 15.57 10.75 -1.37
C SER A 415 16.27 11.42 -2.55
N GLU A 416 17.36 10.85 -3.05
CA GLU A 416 18.13 11.41 -4.17
C GLU A 416 17.33 11.44 -5.46
N ASP A 417 16.75 10.30 -5.85
CA ASP A 417 15.94 10.18 -7.07
C ASP A 417 14.62 10.94 -6.93
N TYR A 418 14.02 10.94 -5.72
CA TYR A 418 12.83 11.73 -5.41
C TYR A 418 13.10 13.23 -5.63
N ALA A 419 14.19 13.75 -5.03
CA ALA A 419 14.60 15.16 -5.15
C ALA A 419 14.99 15.56 -6.59
N ALA A 420 15.43 14.57 -7.40
CA ALA A 420 15.73 14.77 -8.82
C ALA A 420 14.46 14.81 -9.70
N GLY A 421 13.26 14.81 -9.11
CA GLY A 421 11.98 14.89 -9.81
C GLY A 421 11.58 13.60 -10.52
N TRP A 422 11.85 12.46 -9.94
CA TRP A 422 11.51 11.16 -10.51
C TRP A 422 10.02 11.07 -10.89
N TYR A 423 9.11 11.51 -10.01
CA TYR A 423 7.68 11.46 -10.26
C TYR A 423 7.24 12.34 -11.43
N ASP A 424 7.81 13.54 -11.55
CA ASP A 424 7.52 14.44 -12.67
C ASP A 424 7.94 13.82 -14.02
N LYS A 425 9.09 13.14 -14.01
CA LYS A 425 9.60 12.45 -15.20
C LYS A 425 8.71 11.28 -15.61
N VAL A 426 8.25 10.46 -14.66
CA VAL A 426 7.36 9.33 -14.95
C VAL A 426 5.96 9.82 -15.36
N GLU A 427 5.44 10.87 -14.72
CA GLU A 427 4.16 11.49 -15.14
C GLU A 427 4.24 12.05 -16.57
N ALA A 428 5.37 12.61 -16.96
CA ALA A 428 5.60 13.06 -18.33
C ALA A 428 5.71 11.93 -19.36
N MET A 429 5.83 10.69 -18.91
CA MET A 429 5.82 9.51 -19.78
C MET A 429 4.41 8.94 -20.01
N GLN A 430 3.40 9.37 -19.26
CA GLN A 430 2.04 8.88 -19.43
C GLN A 430 1.55 9.09 -20.87
N GLY A 431 1.12 8.02 -21.50
CA GLY A 431 0.66 8.00 -22.89
C GLY A 431 1.76 7.92 -23.96
N LYS A 432 3.06 8.08 -23.60
CA LYS A 432 4.13 7.78 -24.54
C LYS A 432 4.13 6.29 -24.89
N TYR A 433 4.42 6.00 -26.14
CA TYR A 433 4.48 4.61 -26.64
C TYR A 433 3.18 3.84 -26.38
N ASP A 434 2.02 4.55 -26.39
CA ASP A 434 0.71 3.96 -26.12
C ASP A 434 0.58 3.29 -24.73
N THR A 435 1.46 3.66 -23.79
CA THR A 435 1.61 3.05 -22.49
C THR A 435 1.27 4.03 -21.36
N TYR A 436 0.51 3.55 -20.39
CA TYR A 436 0.15 4.27 -19.18
C TYR A 436 0.60 3.45 -17.95
N TYR A 437 1.06 4.14 -16.91
CA TYR A 437 1.58 3.52 -15.69
C TYR A 437 0.66 3.84 -14.52
N ALA A 438 0.28 2.83 -13.77
CA ALA A 438 -0.50 2.94 -12.56
C ALA A 438 0.05 1.98 -11.49
N GLY A 439 -0.70 1.77 -10.41
CA GLY A 439 -0.29 0.88 -9.32
C GLY A 439 0.49 1.58 -8.22
N GLU A 440 1.01 0.82 -7.30
CA GLU A 440 1.57 1.30 -6.03
C GLU A 440 2.66 2.36 -6.18
N ILE A 441 3.56 2.19 -7.14
CA ILE A 441 4.68 3.14 -7.33
C ILE A 441 4.20 4.53 -7.77
N MET A 442 3.06 4.61 -8.45
CA MET A 442 2.53 5.87 -8.95
C MET A 442 1.75 6.67 -7.89
N SER A 443 1.51 6.09 -6.72
CA SER A 443 0.81 6.75 -5.62
C SER A 443 1.40 6.36 -4.26
N PHE A 444 0.82 5.38 -3.62
CA PHE A 444 1.26 4.79 -2.37
C PHE A 444 0.85 3.31 -2.31
N GLY A 445 1.49 2.53 -1.46
CA GLY A 445 1.34 1.07 -1.39
C GLY A 445 0.08 0.59 -0.66
N ASP A 446 -0.94 1.40 -0.44
CA ASP A 446 -2.23 0.94 0.06
C ASP A 446 -3.27 0.75 -1.05
N MET A 447 -4.38 0.14 -0.71
CA MET A 447 -5.42 -0.20 -1.68
C MET A 447 -6.25 1.00 -2.14
N ASP A 448 -6.41 2.03 -1.29
CA ASP A 448 -7.20 3.22 -1.59
C ASP A 448 -6.46 4.15 -2.54
N GLU A 449 -5.25 4.55 -2.16
CA GLU A 449 -4.42 5.43 -2.97
C GLU A 449 -4.10 4.83 -4.35
N THR A 450 -3.92 3.51 -4.40
CA THR A 450 -3.69 2.77 -5.63
C THR A 450 -4.93 2.80 -6.55
N ALA A 451 -6.12 2.63 -5.99
CA ALA A 451 -7.38 2.71 -6.73
C ALA A 451 -7.70 4.16 -7.15
N GLU A 452 -7.42 5.12 -6.27
CA GLU A 452 -7.61 6.54 -6.57
C GLU A 452 -6.73 7.01 -7.73
N TYR A 453 -5.45 6.61 -7.74
CA TYR A 453 -4.58 6.96 -8.87
C TYR A 453 -5.11 6.41 -10.19
N SER A 454 -5.68 5.21 -10.18
CA SER A 454 -6.29 4.64 -11.39
C SER A 454 -7.49 5.45 -11.88
N ARG A 455 -8.31 6.01 -10.96
CA ARG A 455 -9.36 6.97 -11.30
C ARG A 455 -8.77 8.20 -11.98
N GLU A 456 -7.78 8.83 -11.36
CA GLU A 456 -7.14 10.03 -11.90
C GLU A 456 -6.52 9.77 -13.28
N LEU A 457 -5.87 8.64 -13.48
CA LEU A 457 -5.30 8.25 -14.76
C LEU A 457 -6.38 8.17 -15.84
N VAL A 458 -7.48 7.49 -15.52
CA VAL A 458 -8.61 7.34 -16.47
C VAL A 458 -9.27 8.70 -16.74
N GLU A 459 -9.46 9.54 -15.72
CA GLU A 459 -10.03 10.88 -15.90
C GLU A 459 -9.18 11.78 -16.80
N ARG A 460 -7.86 11.68 -16.69
CA ARG A 460 -6.91 12.52 -17.44
C ARG A 460 -6.70 12.11 -18.88
N PHE A 461 -6.73 10.84 -19.18
CA PHE A 461 -6.23 10.32 -20.45
C PHE A 461 -7.27 9.57 -21.28
N PHE A 462 -8.37 9.17 -20.69
CA PHE A 462 -9.45 8.43 -21.34
C PHE A 462 -10.79 9.17 -21.24
#